data_56a87c7940de2ba15da6ac55c7c68866
#
_entry.id   56a87c7940de2ba15da6ac55c7c68866
#
_cell.length_a   1.000
_cell.length_b   1.000
_cell.length_c   1.000
_cell.angle_alpha   90.00
_cell.angle_beta   90.00
_cell.angle_gamma   90.00
#
_symmetry.space_group_name_H-M   'P 1'
#
loop_
_entity.id
_entity.type
_entity.pdbx_description
1 polymer ?
#
loop_
_entity_poly.entity_id
_entity_poly.type
_entity_poly.pdbx_seq_one_letter_code
_entity_poly.pdbx_strand_id
1 'polypeptide(L)'
;MGFPLPAELIARSRAVGEPRWAPGGNFVAWVEGFGPRADVVVAPADGSTPPAVVTAEVGAASIGSYGGGVWCWVGSDHLAVVDADGRLVLVPSGGGPVRVLSDEGRAGAPASSPDGAAIAFLLERDDACDVAVVPVVPLVSGSSRAMAPVRVSHADYAWDPAWAPDGSALAWHEWDLTAMSWDESRIVVAGPDGSRAAVVAGGSGISVGQPRFSPGGGALAYVSDATGWWNVWVADAAGHGAAPLVTEEFEHAEPAWAPGQRSFAWSPDGAAIARCRNEGGFASLVVTARSGGSRALAKGWHHGLDWGGDGIVAVRSGARTAPAVTVTDPGMGDPGMGDRRVLACGAPAGFRAAGLVEPEPVSWPGLDGGTVHGLWFRPERSARGAGTLPPLLVDIHGGPTGQAAVQWKPWHQYFVTRGWAVLAPDPRGSTGHGRAYTRALAGRWGSLDVEDCAAGLARIGPAGWGDPERVAVTGSSAGGLTALLLAAHHGERIRAVVSRYAVTDLLGLAETTHRLESRYLDRIVGELPRDADRYRDRSPVTHAGAIRIPTLVLQGDADRVVPPAQAVALVDAIRAAGGTVEHHVYAGEGHGFAREETILDMYARTEAFLRKWVLDA
;
A
#
# COMPACT_ATOMS: atom_id res chain seq x y z
N MET A 1 -33.37 -4.31 5.70
CA MET A 1 -32.89 -3.12 5.00
C MET A 1 -31.50 -2.83 5.54
N GLY A 2 -30.48 -2.80 4.67
CA GLY A 2 -29.15 -2.38 5.08
C GLY A 2 -29.18 -0.91 5.49
N PHE A 3 -28.67 -0.61 6.67
CA PHE A 3 -28.44 0.79 7.08
C PHE A 3 -27.22 1.32 6.32
N PRO A 4 -27.16 2.65 6.00
CA PRO A 4 -25.94 3.27 5.48
C PRO A 4 -24.76 2.97 6.43
N LEU A 5 -23.58 2.71 5.87
CA LEU A 5 -22.35 2.49 6.68
C LEU A 5 -22.08 3.75 7.52
N PRO A 6 -22.11 3.68 8.85
CA PRO A 6 -21.86 4.85 9.70
C PRO A 6 -20.39 5.28 9.65
N ALA A 7 -20.15 6.60 9.64
CA ALA A 7 -18.78 7.14 9.72
C ALA A 7 -18.07 6.74 11.03
N GLU A 8 -18.80 6.58 12.11
CA GLU A 8 -18.29 6.15 13.43
C GLU A 8 -17.67 4.75 13.37
N LEU A 9 -18.26 3.82 12.60
CA LEU A 9 -17.68 2.48 12.43
C LEU A 9 -16.39 2.55 11.59
N ILE A 10 -16.30 3.49 10.66
CA ILE A 10 -15.08 3.70 9.88
C ILE A 10 -13.99 4.30 10.76
N ALA A 11 -14.30 5.36 11.49
CA ALA A 11 -13.37 6.10 12.33
C ALA A 11 -12.80 5.26 13.48
N ARG A 12 -13.57 4.26 13.95
CA ARG A 12 -13.17 3.32 15.02
C ARG A 12 -12.59 2.00 14.51
N SER A 13 -12.40 1.87 13.20
CA SER A 13 -11.73 0.70 12.65
C SER A 13 -10.25 0.69 13.02
N ARG A 14 -9.73 -0.51 13.26
CA ARG A 14 -8.30 -0.74 13.51
C ARG A 14 -7.60 -1.13 12.22
N ALA A 15 -6.41 -0.64 12.01
CA ALA A 15 -5.50 -1.22 11.04
C ALA A 15 -4.94 -2.54 11.60
N VAL A 16 -4.84 -3.57 10.77
CA VAL A 16 -4.14 -4.82 11.12
C VAL A 16 -3.14 -5.12 10.01
N GLY A 17 -1.93 -5.53 10.35
CA GLY A 17 -0.85 -5.69 9.38
C GLY A 17 0.25 -6.65 9.83
N GLU A 18 1.07 -7.05 8.89
CA GLU A 18 2.32 -7.79 9.09
C GLU A 18 2.21 -9.04 9.98
N PRO A 19 1.24 -9.94 9.77
CA PRO A 19 1.15 -11.14 10.59
C PRO A 19 2.33 -12.08 10.32
N ARG A 20 2.87 -12.71 11.38
CA ARG A 20 3.96 -13.69 11.31
C ARG A 20 3.73 -14.80 12.31
N TRP A 21 4.02 -16.00 11.90
CA TRP A 21 4.14 -17.15 12.79
C TRP A 21 5.35 -16.99 13.71
N ALA A 22 5.17 -17.34 14.99
CA ALA A 22 6.32 -17.58 15.85
C ALA A 22 7.08 -18.83 15.39
N PRO A 23 8.41 -18.87 15.51
CA PRO A 23 9.16 -20.10 15.39
C PRO A 23 8.57 -21.17 16.31
N GLY A 24 8.22 -22.34 15.78
CA GLY A 24 7.51 -23.40 16.52
C GLY A 24 5.99 -23.43 16.36
N GLY A 25 5.36 -22.45 15.71
CA GLY A 25 3.97 -22.52 15.22
C GLY A 25 2.86 -22.37 16.25
N ASN A 26 3.16 -22.07 17.53
CA ASN A 26 2.15 -21.97 18.57
C ASN A 26 1.50 -20.60 18.71
N PHE A 27 2.15 -19.55 18.23
CA PHE A 27 1.71 -18.16 18.32
C PHE A 27 1.77 -17.48 16.96
N VAL A 28 0.92 -16.46 16.81
CA VAL A 28 0.98 -15.48 15.72
C VAL A 28 1.10 -14.10 16.34
N ALA A 29 1.97 -13.28 15.77
CA ALA A 29 2.02 -11.87 16.11
C ALA A 29 1.69 -11.02 14.88
N TRP A 30 1.18 -9.80 15.10
CA TRP A 30 0.84 -8.85 14.05
C TRP A 30 0.85 -7.42 14.58
N VAL A 31 0.78 -6.44 13.69
CA VAL A 31 0.63 -5.02 14.05
C VAL A 31 -0.85 -4.67 14.13
N GLU A 32 -1.25 -3.97 15.20
CA GLU A 32 -2.55 -3.30 15.30
C GLU A 32 -2.35 -1.79 15.41
N GLY A 33 -3.06 -1.02 14.56
CA GLY A 33 -3.04 0.44 14.59
C GLY A 33 -4.41 1.01 14.94
N PHE A 34 -4.43 2.03 15.79
CA PHE A 34 -5.61 2.84 16.07
C PHE A 34 -5.22 4.31 16.19
N GLY A 35 -5.83 5.15 15.33
CA GLY A 35 -5.39 6.54 15.22
C GLY A 35 -3.90 6.62 14.83
N PRO A 36 -3.12 7.50 15.45
CA PRO A 36 -1.69 7.66 15.16
C PRO A 36 -0.79 6.61 15.83
N ARG A 37 -1.34 5.70 16.65
CA ARG A 37 -0.58 4.70 17.39
C ARG A 37 -0.70 3.32 16.74
N ALA A 38 0.43 2.62 16.67
CA ALA A 38 0.48 1.20 16.35
C ALA A 38 1.25 0.43 17.43
N ASP A 39 0.87 -0.83 17.63
CA ASP A 39 1.49 -1.75 18.56
C ASP A 39 1.62 -3.15 17.93
N VAL A 40 2.61 -3.92 18.37
CA VAL A 40 2.69 -5.35 18.08
C VAL A 40 1.89 -6.12 19.12
N VAL A 41 1.06 -7.04 18.65
CA VAL A 41 0.26 -7.93 19.50
C VAL A 41 0.60 -9.38 19.21
N VAL A 42 0.46 -10.23 20.22
CA VAL A 42 0.72 -11.68 20.16
C VAL A 42 -0.50 -12.44 20.66
N ALA A 43 -0.87 -13.51 19.97
CA ALA A 43 -1.93 -14.42 20.40
C ALA A 43 -1.56 -15.88 20.10
N PRO A 44 -2.12 -16.85 20.85
CA PRO A 44 -2.08 -18.24 20.47
C PRO A 44 -2.69 -18.45 19.08
N ALA A 45 -2.06 -19.29 18.28
CA ALA A 45 -2.50 -19.52 16.90
C ALA A 45 -3.87 -20.18 16.80
N ASP A 46 -4.31 -20.90 17.85
CA ASP A 46 -5.65 -21.49 17.95
C ASP A 46 -6.76 -20.49 18.33
N GLY A 47 -6.37 -19.24 18.69
CA GLY A 47 -7.31 -18.21 19.13
C GLY A 47 -7.92 -18.48 20.51
N SER A 48 -7.32 -19.33 21.33
CA SER A 48 -7.83 -19.75 22.65
C SER A 48 -7.89 -18.63 23.68
N THR A 49 -7.05 -17.62 23.52
CA THR A 49 -7.04 -16.40 24.36
C THR A 49 -6.97 -15.13 23.52
N PRO A 50 -7.49 -13.99 24.05
CA PRO A 50 -7.37 -12.71 23.37
C PRO A 50 -5.91 -12.30 23.11
N PRO A 51 -5.65 -11.49 22.05
CA PRO A 51 -4.33 -10.94 21.79
C PRO A 51 -3.81 -10.09 22.94
N ALA A 52 -2.51 -10.20 23.24
CA ALA A 52 -1.80 -9.37 24.20
C ALA A 52 -0.92 -8.34 23.50
N VAL A 53 -0.99 -7.08 23.92
CA VAL A 53 -0.10 -6.02 23.43
C VAL A 53 1.26 -6.18 24.07
N VAL A 54 2.33 -6.31 23.26
CA VAL A 54 3.69 -6.51 23.76
C VAL A 54 4.57 -5.25 23.64
N THR A 55 4.14 -4.23 22.89
CA THR A 55 4.88 -2.97 22.71
C THR A 55 4.22 -1.78 23.40
N ALA A 56 3.36 -2.00 24.39
CA ALA A 56 2.59 -0.94 25.06
C ALA A 56 3.44 0.25 25.55
N GLU A 57 4.68 0.01 25.98
CA GLU A 57 5.58 1.05 26.50
C GLU A 57 6.32 1.82 25.41
N VAL A 58 6.61 1.19 24.27
CA VAL A 58 7.46 1.76 23.20
C VAL A 58 6.71 2.07 21.91
N GLY A 59 5.54 1.47 21.71
CA GLY A 59 4.81 1.54 20.45
C GLY A 59 5.54 0.81 19.32
N ALA A 60 5.01 0.96 18.12
CA ALA A 60 5.61 0.45 16.90
C ALA A 60 5.47 1.49 15.79
N ALA A 61 6.52 1.71 15.02
CA ALA A 61 6.53 2.65 13.91
C ALA A 61 7.20 2.04 12.69
N SER A 62 6.94 2.63 11.54
CA SER A 62 7.59 2.24 10.30
C SER A 62 8.57 3.30 9.85
N ILE A 63 9.50 2.89 9.00
CA ILE A 63 10.42 3.78 8.31
C ILE A 63 9.69 4.49 7.16
N GLY A 64 9.96 5.78 6.98
CA GLY A 64 9.42 6.57 5.88
C GLY A 64 7.92 6.90 6.00
N SER A 65 7.35 7.39 4.89
CA SER A 65 5.99 7.95 4.84
C SER A 65 4.90 6.91 4.56
N TYR A 66 5.26 5.72 4.08
CA TYR A 66 4.31 4.73 3.55
C TYR A 66 4.13 3.48 4.41
N GLY A 67 4.84 3.40 5.54
CA GLY A 67 4.69 2.31 6.49
C GLY A 67 5.51 1.06 6.14
N GLY A 68 5.22 -0.04 6.83
CA GLY A 68 5.78 -1.38 6.59
C GLY A 68 7.10 -1.69 7.30
N GLY A 69 7.39 -2.99 7.46
CA GLY A 69 8.64 -3.46 8.03
C GLY A 69 8.86 -3.09 9.48
N VAL A 70 7.85 -3.29 10.34
CA VAL A 70 7.87 -2.80 11.72
C VAL A 70 8.60 -3.75 12.67
N TRP A 71 8.60 -5.08 12.41
CA TRP A 71 9.06 -6.04 13.39
C TRP A 71 9.44 -7.41 12.80
N CYS A 72 10.17 -8.23 13.58
CA CYS A 72 10.35 -9.66 13.34
C CYS A 72 10.47 -10.44 14.64
N TRP A 73 10.25 -11.77 14.59
CA TRP A 73 10.59 -12.68 15.69
C TRP A 73 12.10 -12.81 15.86
N VAL A 74 12.55 -12.95 17.11
CA VAL A 74 13.94 -13.30 17.51
C VAL A 74 13.86 -14.52 18.43
N GLY A 75 14.14 -15.69 17.86
CA GLY A 75 13.77 -16.94 18.54
C GLY A 75 12.26 -17.04 18.77
N SER A 76 11.83 -17.78 19.78
CA SER A 76 10.41 -17.99 20.11
C SER A 76 9.86 -17.02 21.17
N ASP A 77 10.72 -16.24 21.83
CA ASP A 77 10.41 -15.52 23.05
C ASP A 77 10.72 -14.01 23.02
N HIS A 78 11.28 -13.51 21.92
CA HIS A 78 11.54 -12.08 21.72
C HIS A 78 11.07 -11.59 20.33
N LEU A 79 10.90 -10.28 20.23
CA LEU A 79 10.66 -9.58 18.99
C LEU A 79 11.68 -8.44 18.83
N ALA A 80 12.24 -8.27 17.64
CA ALA A 80 12.90 -7.04 17.26
C ALA A 80 11.85 -6.11 16.64
N VAL A 81 11.72 -4.90 17.19
CA VAL A 81 10.67 -3.94 16.83
C VAL A 81 11.31 -2.59 16.54
N VAL A 82 10.78 -1.88 15.55
CA VAL A 82 11.06 -0.45 15.36
C VAL A 82 10.10 0.31 16.27
N ASP A 83 10.61 1.01 17.26
CA ASP A 83 9.80 1.76 18.22
C ASP A 83 9.29 3.10 17.65
N ALA A 84 8.47 3.80 18.42
CA ALA A 84 7.88 5.09 18.03
C ALA A 84 8.93 6.18 17.72
N ASP A 85 10.15 6.07 18.27
CA ASP A 85 11.26 6.97 18.02
C ASP A 85 12.11 6.56 16.80
N GLY A 86 11.79 5.43 16.16
CA GLY A 86 12.53 4.87 15.02
C GLY A 86 13.79 4.07 15.40
N ARG A 87 13.93 3.68 16.68
CA ARG A 87 15.05 2.85 17.15
C ARG A 87 14.73 1.37 16.97
N LEU A 88 15.76 0.55 16.79
CA LEU A 88 15.61 -0.91 16.83
C LEU A 88 15.70 -1.39 18.29
N VAL A 89 14.62 -2.00 18.78
CA VAL A 89 14.53 -2.49 20.14
C VAL A 89 14.21 -3.98 20.18
N LEU A 90 14.63 -4.68 21.24
CA LEU A 90 14.27 -6.06 21.53
C LEU A 90 13.25 -6.08 22.65
N VAL A 91 12.11 -6.73 22.41
CA VAL A 91 10.96 -6.80 23.30
C VAL A 91 10.66 -8.27 23.61
N PRO A 92 10.56 -8.69 24.89
CA PRO A 92 10.10 -10.04 25.22
C PRO A 92 8.64 -10.25 24.80
N SER A 93 8.32 -11.39 24.18
CA SER A 93 6.96 -11.69 23.71
C SER A 93 5.93 -11.88 24.85
N GLY A 94 6.40 -12.19 26.04
CA GLY A 94 5.60 -12.29 27.26
C GLY A 94 5.53 -10.99 28.08
N GLY A 95 6.07 -9.87 27.55
CA GLY A 95 6.25 -8.62 28.28
C GLY A 95 7.50 -8.62 29.14
N GLY A 96 7.98 -7.45 29.53
CA GLY A 96 9.20 -7.28 30.32
C GLY A 96 10.07 -6.12 29.82
N PRO A 97 11.29 -5.94 30.35
CA PRO A 97 12.13 -4.81 30.03
C PRO A 97 12.55 -4.81 28.55
N VAL A 98 12.37 -3.68 27.90
CA VAL A 98 12.78 -3.43 26.51
C VAL A 98 14.28 -3.09 26.48
N ARG A 99 14.97 -3.59 25.46
CA ARG A 99 16.39 -3.33 25.23
C ARG A 99 16.64 -2.67 23.89
N VAL A 100 17.32 -1.54 23.85
CA VAL A 100 17.75 -0.90 22.61
C VAL A 100 18.89 -1.72 21.99
N LEU A 101 18.72 -2.11 20.72
CA LEU A 101 19.74 -2.79 19.92
C LEU A 101 20.51 -1.78 19.07
N SER A 102 19.83 -0.80 18.49
CA SER A 102 20.44 0.31 17.75
C SER A 102 19.61 1.58 17.91
N ASP A 103 20.28 2.71 18.10
CA ASP A 103 19.73 4.07 18.13
C ASP A 103 20.40 4.97 17.07
N GLU A 104 21.17 4.38 16.14
CA GLU A 104 21.73 5.08 15.00
C GLU A 104 20.70 5.20 13.88
N GLY A 105 20.46 6.40 13.36
CA GLY A 105 19.54 6.67 12.26
C GLY A 105 18.10 6.22 12.59
N ARG A 106 17.37 5.81 11.55
CA ARG A 106 16.02 5.21 11.69
C ARG A 106 16.07 3.76 11.24
N ALA A 107 15.54 2.89 12.05
CA ALA A 107 15.47 1.46 11.75
C ALA A 107 14.23 1.11 10.92
N GLY A 108 14.29 0.00 10.16
CA GLY A 108 13.15 -0.58 9.43
C GLY A 108 13.38 -2.03 9.06
N ALA A 109 12.33 -2.75 8.71
CA ALA A 109 12.31 -4.12 8.19
C ALA A 109 13.32 -5.07 8.84
N PRO A 110 13.28 -5.27 10.16
CA PRO A 110 14.20 -6.17 10.84
C PRO A 110 14.00 -7.62 10.41
N ALA A 111 15.09 -8.37 10.34
CA ALA A 111 15.13 -9.80 10.07
C ALA A 111 16.16 -10.47 10.99
N SER A 112 15.72 -11.43 11.80
CA SER A 112 16.59 -12.17 12.71
C SER A 112 17.39 -13.22 11.98
N SER A 113 18.67 -13.39 12.36
CA SER A 113 19.43 -14.59 11.98
C SER A 113 18.76 -15.84 12.53
N PRO A 114 18.95 -17.02 11.90
CA PRO A 114 18.28 -18.26 12.30
C PRO A 114 18.54 -18.68 13.75
N ASP A 115 19.75 -18.36 14.26
CA ASP A 115 20.18 -18.63 15.65
C ASP A 115 19.76 -17.52 16.64
N GLY A 116 19.12 -16.44 16.16
CA GLY A 116 18.74 -15.28 16.97
C GLY A 116 19.90 -14.42 17.46
N ALA A 117 21.13 -14.66 16.97
CA ALA A 117 22.32 -13.96 17.45
C ALA A 117 22.56 -12.60 16.80
N ALA A 118 21.89 -12.30 15.69
CA ALA A 118 22.03 -11.02 14.96
C ALA A 118 20.70 -10.60 14.32
N ILE A 119 20.51 -9.29 14.12
CA ILE A 119 19.41 -8.70 13.37
C ILE A 119 19.99 -7.95 12.17
N ALA A 120 19.56 -8.32 10.98
CA ALA A 120 19.70 -7.49 9.78
C ALA A 120 18.50 -6.55 9.72
N PHE A 121 18.70 -5.27 9.38
CA PHE A 121 17.65 -4.29 9.34
C PHE A 121 17.98 -3.14 8.39
N LEU A 122 16.99 -2.37 8.00
CA LEU A 122 17.21 -1.10 7.29
C LEU A 122 17.73 -0.06 8.26
N LEU A 123 18.77 0.62 7.85
CA LEU A 123 19.34 1.77 8.55
C LEU A 123 19.23 2.99 7.63
N GLU A 124 18.20 3.83 7.86
CA GLU A 124 18.03 5.08 7.14
C GLU A 124 18.82 6.20 7.83
N ARG A 125 19.57 6.93 7.02
CA ARG A 125 20.26 8.18 7.35
C ARG A 125 19.94 9.21 6.28
N ASP A 126 20.39 10.45 6.45
CA ASP A 126 20.07 11.56 5.56
C ASP A 126 20.40 11.27 4.07
N ASP A 127 21.47 10.52 3.83
CA ASP A 127 22.04 10.28 2.50
C ASP A 127 21.92 8.83 1.99
N ALA A 128 21.45 7.88 2.80
CA ALA A 128 21.40 6.47 2.44
C ALA A 128 20.33 5.69 3.23
N CYS A 129 19.82 4.62 2.60
CA CYS A 129 19.03 3.60 3.26
C CYS A 129 19.67 2.23 3.02
N ASP A 130 20.48 1.80 3.97
CA ASP A 130 21.31 0.60 3.87
C ASP A 130 20.72 -0.59 4.61
N VAL A 131 21.09 -1.80 4.21
CA VAL A 131 21.03 -2.96 5.08
C VAL A 131 22.23 -2.94 6.03
N ALA A 132 21.94 -3.06 7.32
CA ALA A 132 22.93 -3.14 8.38
C ALA A 132 22.66 -4.36 9.28
N VAL A 133 23.67 -4.84 9.96
CA VAL A 133 23.59 -5.98 10.89
C VAL A 133 24.07 -5.55 12.28
N VAL A 134 23.29 -5.89 13.31
CA VAL A 134 23.63 -5.66 14.71
C VAL A 134 23.56 -6.99 15.49
N PRO A 135 24.54 -7.31 16.37
CA PRO A 135 24.48 -8.51 17.19
C PRO A 135 23.45 -8.38 18.32
N VAL A 136 22.76 -9.48 18.62
CA VAL A 136 21.91 -9.64 19.82
C VAL A 136 22.76 -10.19 20.96
N VAL A 137 23.54 -9.33 21.61
CA VAL A 137 24.43 -9.76 22.69
C VAL A 137 23.63 -10.06 23.96
N PRO A 138 23.87 -11.19 24.66
CA PRO A 138 23.29 -11.41 25.99
C PRO A 138 23.67 -10.28 26.95
N LEU A 139 22.72 -9.88 27.82
CA LEU A 139 23.01 -8.89 28.87
C LEU A 139 24.12 -9.40 29.79
N VAL A 140 25.35 -8.98 29.56
CA VAL A 140 26.39 -9.05 30.59
C VAL A 140 26.08 -7.89 31.54
N SER A 141 25.90 -8.20 32.82
CA SER A 141 25.53 -7.24 33.86
C SER A 141 26.38 -5.96 33.79
N GLY A 142 25.72 -4.84 33.41
CA GLY A 142 26.32 -3.49 33.44
C GLY A 142 26.48 -2.75 32.11
N SER A 143 26.18 -3.34 30.94
CA SER A 143 26.27 -2.66 29.65
C SER A 143 24.87 -2.38 29.08
N SER A 144 24.42 -1.13 29.18
CA SER A 144 23.19 -0.63 28.56
C SER A 144 23.42 0.02 27.18
N ARG A 145 24.64 -0.07 26.63
CA ARG A 145 24.98 0.63 25.38
C ARG A 145 24.58 -0.19 24.16
N ALA A 146 23.83 0.43 23.25
CA ALA A 146 23.57 -0.09 21.92
C ALA A 146 24.88 -0.38 21.18
N MET A 147 24.91 -1.46 20.40
CA MET A 147 26.07 -1.78 19.54
C MET A 147 25.96 -1.00 18.24
N ALA A 148 27.11 -0.53 17.73
CA ALA A 148 27.13 0.10 16.41
C ALA A 148 26.80 -0.95 15.33
N PRO A 149 25.83 -0.69 14.45
CA PRO A 149 25.50 -1.59 13.36
C PRO A 149 26.58 -1.58 12.28
N VAL A 150 26.80 -2.74 11.66
CA VAL A 150 27.72 -2.90 10.53
C VAL A 150 26.91 -2.82 9.24
N ARG A 151 27.20 -1.85 8.39
CA ARG A 151 26.59 -1.73 7.05
C ARG A 151 27.12 -2.82 6.13
N VAL A 152 26.20 -3.47 5.39
CA VAL A 152 26.53 -4.57 4.47
C VAL A 152 26.11 -4.29 3.02
N SER A 153 25.24 -3.30 2.78
CA SER A 153 24.87 -2.80 1.45
C SER A 153 25.47 -1.41 1.18
N HIS A 154 25.49 -1.00 -0.10
CA HIS A 154 26.10 0.27 -0.52
C HIS A 154 25.35 0.94 -1.68
N ALA A 155 24.10 0.54 -1.96
CA ALA A 155 23.23 1.21 -2.92
C ALA A 155 22.56 2.44 -2.27
N ASP A 156 21.87 3.27 -3.06
CA ASP A 156 21.10 4.39 -2.51
C ASP A 156 19.97 3.91 -1.62
N TYR A 157 19.34 2.77 -1.99
CA TYR A 157 18.31 2.08 -1.23
C TYR A 157 18.55 0.58 -1.22
N ALA A 158 18.47 -0.03 -0.05
CA ALA A 158 18.49 -1.47 0.14
C ALA A 158 17.44 -1.87 1.17
N TRP A 159 16.49 -2.74 0.79
CA TRP A 159 15.32 -3.13 1.57
C TRP A 159 15.19 -4.64 1.72
N ASP A 160 14.31 -5.07 2.65
CA ASP A 160 13.84 -6.45 2.82
C ASP A 160 14.96 -7.49 3.01
N PRO A 161 15.84 -7.31 4.01
CA PRO A 161 16.87 -8.30 4.29
C PRO A 161 16.25 -9.66 4.65
N ALA A 162 16.85 -10.73 4.12
CA ALA A 162 16.43 -12.10 4.36
C ALA A 162 17.64 -13.01 4.56
N TRP A 163 17.69 -13.68 5.70
CA TRP A 163 18.76 -14.62 6.03
C TRP A 163 18.57 -15.96 5.33
N ALA A 164 19.67 -16.57 4.89
CA ALA A 164 19.68 -17.99 4.58
C ALA A 164 19.44 -18.80 5.87
N PRO A 165 18.72 -19.95 5.81
CA PRO A 165 18.35 -20.72 6.99
C PRO A 165 19.53 -21.26 7.81
N ASP A 166 20.71 -21.35 7.23
CA ASP A 166 21.95 -21.74 7.91
C ASP A 166 22.77 -20.53 8.44
N GLY A 167 22.28 -19.31 8.22
CA GLY A 167 22.96 -18.08 8.61
C GLY A 167 24.18 -17.70 7.75
N SER A 168 24.50 -18.46 6.72
CA SER A 168 25.72 -18.27 5.91
C SER A 168 25.63 -17.11 4.92
N ALA A 169 24.43 -16.65 4.59
CA ALA A 169 24.19 -15.59 3.62
C ALA A 169 23.01 -14.69 4.02
N LEU A 170 23.02 -13.49 3.45
CA LEU A 170 21.98 -12.49 3.55
C LEU A 170 21.60 -12.04 2.13
N ALA A 171 20.32 -12.01 1.82
CA ALA A 171 19.79 -11.46 0.59
C ALA A 171 19.05 -10.15 0.88
N TRP A 172 19.06 -9.21 -0.06
CA TRP A 172 18.25 -7.99 0.01
C TRP A 172 17.86 -7.48 -1.37
N HIS A 173 16.88 -6.60 -1.41
CA HIS A 173 16.43 -5.86 -2.57
C HIS A 173 17.08 -4.49 -2.57
N GLU A 174 17.69 -4.04 -3.69
CA GLU A 174 18.30 -2.73 -3.77
C GLU A 174 18.11 -2.03 -5.12
N TRP A 175 18.18 -0.70 -5.13
CA TRP A 175 18.15 0.13 -6.34
C TRP A 175 18.84 1.47 -6.10
N ASP A 176 19.10 2.18 -7.18
CA ASP A 176 19.70 3.50 -7.17
C ASP A 176 18.64 4.59 -7.40
N LEU A 177 18.84 5.80 -6.88
CA LEU A 177 17.89 6.93 -6.93
C LEU A 177 17.45 7.34 -8.34
N THR A 178 18.19 6.94 -9.37
CA THR A 178 17.85 7.22 -10.77
C THR A 178 16.58 6.50 -11.25
N ALA A 179 16.08 5.54 -10.47
CA ALA A 179 14.87 4.76 -10.75
C ALA A 179 14.08 4.55 -9.46
N MET A 180 12.78 4.26 -9.59
CA MET A 180 12.02 3.68 -8.49
C MET A 180 12.23 2.16 -8.44
N SER A 181 11.99 1.56 -7.28
CA SER A 181 12.15 0.11 -7.08
C SER A 181 11.36 -0.76 -8.08
N TRP A 182 10.26 -0.23 -8.61
CA TRP A 182 9.41 -0.89 -9.62
C TRP A 182 9.74 -0.54 -11.06
N ASP A 183 10.76 0.28 -11.28
CA ASP A 183 11.27 0.60 -12.61
C ASP A 183 12.50 -0.23 -12.94
N GLU A 184 13.44 -0.27 -11.99
CA GLU A 184 14.69 -1.01 -12.10
C GLU A 184 15.23 -1.29 -10.70
N SER A 185 15.53 -2.55 -10.42
CA SER A 185 16.08 -2.95 -9.13
C SER A 185 16.81 -4.30 -9.24
N ARG A 186 17.47 -4.70 -8.17
CA ARG A 186 18.26 -5.95 -8.12
C ARG A 186 18.14 -6.63 -6.76
N ILE A 187 18.26 -7.95 -6.77
CA ILE A 187 18.47 -8.75 -5.57
C ILE A 187 19.97 -9.02 -5.45
N VAL A 188 20.51 -8.74 -4.29
CA VAL A 188 21.90 -9.04 -3.93
C VAL A 188 21.91 -10.14 -2.88
N VAL A 189 22.87 -11.06 -2.99
CA VAL A 189 23.22 -12.06 -1.97
C VAL A 189 24.68 -11.85 -1.56
N ALA A 190 24.94 -11.83 -0.25
CA ALA A 190 26.27 -11.62 0.31
C ALA A 190 26.46 -12.44 1.59
N GLY A 191 27.68 -12.49 2.09
CA GLY A 191 27.95 -12.93 3.46
C GLY A 191 27.33 -11.96 4.48
N PRO A 192 27.08 -12.39 5.73
CA PRO A 192 26.48 -11.54 6.77
C PRO A 192 27.31 -10.29 7.12
N ASP A 193 28.57 -10.27 6.75
CA ASP A 193 29.52 -9.15 6.88
C ASP A 193 29.59 -8.27 5.61
N GLY A 194 28.73 -8.51 4.60
CA GLY A 194 28.77 -7.84 3.31
C GLY A 194 29.81 -8.40 2.34
N SER A 195 30.59 -9.42 2.73
CA SER A 195 31.56 -10.04 1.84
C SER A 195 30.92 -10.83 0.71
N ARG A 196 31.62 -10.96 -0.43
CA ARG A 196 31.19 -11.77 -1.59
C ARG A 196 29.83 -11.35 -2.16
N ALA A 197 29.45 -10.07 -2.03
CA ALA A 197 28.22 -9.55 -2.58
C ALA A 197 28.10 -9.79 -4.09
N ALA A 198 26.99 -10.36 -4.53
CA ALA A 198 26.71 -10.65 -5.93
C ALA A 198 25.25 -10.32 -6.26
N VAL A 199 25.03 -9.67 -7.40
CA VAL A 199 23.69 -9.49 -7.97
C VAL A 199 23.22 -10.84 -8.54
N VAL A 200 22.09 -11.34 -8.04
CA VAL A 200 21.54 -12.65 -8.43
C VAL A 200 20.25 -12.54 -9.25
N ALA A 201 19.60 -11.38 -9.26
CA ALA A 201 18.42 -11.13 -10.07
C ALA A 201 18.23 -9.63 -10.33
N GLY A 202 17.44 -9.29 -11.35
CA GLY A 202 17.15 -7.90 -11.72
C GLY A 202 18.16 -7.27 -12.65
N GLY A 203 18.20 -5.95 -12.71
CA GLY A 203 19.07 -5.16 -13.57
C GLY A 203 18.28 -4.24 -14.51
N SER A 204 18.94 -3.71 -15.52
CA SER A 204 18.38 -2.64 -16.35
C SER A 204 16.99 -2.94 -16.91
N GLY A 205 16.04 -2.08 -16.57
CA GLY A 205 14.65 -2.17 -17.01
C GLY A 205 13.86 -3.36 -16.46
N ILE A 206 14.38 -4.08 -15.46
CA ILE A 206 13.72 -5.19 -14.76
C ILE A 206 13.62 -4.85 -13.29
N SER A 207 12.42 -5.03 -12.74
CA SER A 207 12.17 -4.86 -11.33
C SER A 207 12.05 -6.21 -10.64
N VAL A 208 12.62 -6.29 -9.44
CA VAL A 208 12.59 -7.47 -8.57
C VAL A 208 12.32 -7.03 -7.14
N GLY A 209 11.96 -7.94 -6.25
CA GLY A 209 11.78 -7.62 -4.83
C GLY A 209 11.45 -8.83 -3.97
N GLN A 210 11.35 -8.61 -2.66
CA GLN A 210 10.91 -9.60 -1.68
C GLN A 210 11.74 -10.90 -1.69
N PRO A 211 13.09 -10.87 -1.62
CA PRO A 211 13.89 -12.10 -1.61
C PRO A 211 13.55 -12.97 -0.39
N ARG A 212 13.40 -14.29 -0.60
CA ARG A 212 13.09 -15.28 0.44
C ARG A 212 13.79 -16.60 0.14
N PHE A 213 14.69 -17.02 1.00
CA PHE A 213 15.26 -18.36 0.91
C PHE A 213 14.19 -19.43 1.21
N SER A 214 14.26 -20.57 0.55
CA SER A 214 13.46 -21.72 0.93
C SER A 214 13.86 -22.23 2.33
N PRO A 215 12.97 -22.90 3.08
CA PRO A 215 13.29 -23.39 4.43
C PRO A 215 14.50 -24.32 4.48
N GLY A 216 14.77 -25.07 3.42
CA GLY A 216 15.97 -25.91 3.30
C GLY A 216 17.21 -25.20 2.77
N GLY A 217 17.18 -23.90 2.51
CA GLY A 217 18.31 -23.09 2.04
C GLY A 217 18.74 -23.30 0.59
N GLY A 218 18.23 -24.32 -0.09
CA GLY A 218 18.67 -24.68 -1.44
C GLY A 218 18.12 -23.83 -2.58
N ALA A 219 17.17 -22.93 -2.32
CA ALA A 219 16.56 -22.08 -3.32
C ALA A 219 16.29 -20.67 -2.77
N LEU A 220 16.22 -19.69 -3.68
CA LEU A 220 15.83 -18.31 -3.43
C LEU A 220 14.59 -18.01 -4.30
N ALA A 221 13.50 -17.57 -3.69
CA ALA A 221 12.35 -17.02 -4.40
C ALA A 221 12.34 -15.50 -4.27
N TYR A 222 11.80 -14.84 -5.29
CA TYR A 222 11.61 -13.40 -5.35
C TYR A 222 10.48 -13.07 -6.35
N VAL A 223 9.98 -11.85 -6.35
CA VAL A 223 9.07 -11.36 -7.38
C VAL A 223 9.84 -10.62 -8.46
N SER A 224 9.42 -10.75 -9.72
CA SER A 224 10.01 -10.03 -10.84
C SER A 224 8.99 -9.72 -11.92
N ASP A 225 9.13 -8.57 -12.56
CA ASP A 225 8.32 -8.14 -13.71
C ASP A 225 8.93 -8.51 -15.08
N ALA A 226 9.96 -9.38 -15.10
CA ALA A 226 10.67 -9.77 -16.33
C ALA A 226 9.77 -10.41 -17.41
N THR A 227 8.66 -11.01 -17.02
CA THR A 227 7.65 -11.54 -17.95
C THR A 227 6.67 -10.49 -18.48
N GLY A 228 6.78 -9.24 -18.04
CA GLY A 228 5.81 -8.18 -18.29
C GLY A 228 4.74 -8.04 -17.19
N TRP A 229 4.75 -8.96 -16.22
CA TRP A 229 3.87 -9.02 -15.07
C TRP A 229 4.69 -9.41 -13.83
N TRP A 230 4.32 -8.92 -12.66
CA TRP A 230 4.95 -9.31 -11.41
C TRP A 230 4.63 -10.77 -11.09
N ASN A 231 5.51 -11.68 -11.47
CA ASN A 231 5.39 -13.09 -11.14
C ASN A 231 6.42 -13.51 -10.08
N VAL A 232 6.13 -14.58 -9.33
CA VAL A 232 7.10 -15.22 -8.42
C VAL A 232 8.09 -16.04 -9.23
N TRP A 233 9.37 -15.81 -8.99
CA TRP A 233 10.50 -16.52 -9.60
C TRP A 233 11.22 -17.35 -8.54
N VAL A 234 11.83 -18.44 -8.98
CA VAL A 234 12.65 -19.33 -8.14
C VAL A 234 13.98 -19.60 -8.84
N ALA A 235 15.07 -19.48 -8.09
CA ALA A 235 16.44 -19.81 -8.49
C ALA A 235 17.07 -20.74 -7.45
N ASP A 236 18.27 -21.27 -7.71
CA ASP A 236 19.08 -21.82 -6.61
C ASP A 236 19.51 -20.70 -5.64
N ALA A 237 20.08 -21.04 -4.50
CA ALA A 237 20.47 -20.06 -3.47
C ALA A 237 21.53 -19.04 -3.94
N ALA A 238 22.26 -19.35 -5.02
CA ALA A 238 23.26 -18.47 -5.65
C ALA A 238 22.67 -17.66 -6.83
N GLY A 239 21.37 -17.83 -7.14
CA GLY A 239 20.69 -17.11 -8.22
C GLY A 239 20.73 -17.80 -9.58
N HIS A 240 21.34 -18.99 -9.72
CA HIS A 240 21.39 -19.68 -11.01
C HIS A 240 20.09 -20.42 -11.32
N GLY A 241 19.84 -20.63 -12.62
CA GLY A 241 18.67 -21.36 -13.08
C GLY A 241 17.34 -20.67 -12.77
N ALA A 242 17.33 -19.36 -12.61
CA ALA A 242 16.14 -18.57 -12.31
C ALA A 242 15.06 -18.78 -13.37
N ALA A 243 13.86 -19.11 -12.91
CA ALA A 243 12.68 -19.26 -13.75
C ALA A 243 11.43 -18.82 -13.00
N PRO A 244 10.38 -18.32 -13.70
CA PRO A 244 9.11 -18.06 -13.05
C PRO A 244 8.51 -19.37 -12.53
N LEU A 245 8.00 -19.34 -11.28
CA LEU A 245 7.27 -20.45 -10.70
C LEU A 245 6.04 -20.81 -11.56
N VAL A 246 5.41 -19.79 -12.08
CA VAL A 246 4.32 -19.85 -13.07
C VAL A 246 4.33 -18.54 -13.85
N THR A 247 4.13 -18.60 -15.17
CA THR A 247 3.96 -17.41 -16.00
C THR A 247 2.48 -17.14 -16.16
N GLU A 248 2.02 -16.03 -15.62
CA GLU A 248 0.63 -15.57 -15.70
C GLU A 248 0.59 -14.10 -16.11
N GLU A 249 -0.42 -13.71 -16.86
CA GLU A 249 -0.74 -12.31 -17.15
C GLU A 249 -1.55 -11.68 -16.01
N PHE A 250 -1.04 -11.86 -14.77
CA PHE A 250 -1.60 -11.36 -13.51
C PHE A 250 -0.47 -10.98 -12.57
N GLU A 251 -0.77 -10.06 -11.65
CA GLU A 251 0.21 -9.59 -10.68
C GLU A 251 0.25 -10.49 -9.44
N HIS A 252 1.44 -10.87 -9.01
CA HIS A 252 1.68 -11.56 -7.73
C HIS A 252 2.29 -10.63 -6.67
N ALA A 253 2.54 -9.38 -7.01
CA ALA A 253 3.07 -8.36 -6.11
C ALA A 253 2.57 -6.98 -6.51
N GLU A 254 2.74 -6.02 -5.61
CA GLU A 254 2.53 -4.59 -5.83
C GLU A 254 3.87 -3.85 -5.81
N PRO A 255 3.97 -2.64 -6.38
CA PRO A 255 5.17 -1.81 -6.26
C PRO A 255 5.61 -1.64 -4.81
N ALA A 256 6.90 -1.68 -4.58
CA ALA A 256 7.47 -1.54 -3.25
C ALA A 256 7.53 -0.06 -2.82
N TRP A 257 6.38 0.51 -2.46
CA TRP A 257 6.28 1.83 -1.82
C TRP A 257 6.82 1.83 -0.39
N ALA A 258 6.84 0.66 0.24
CA ALA A 258 7.28 0.47 1.62
C ALA A 258 8.01 -0.86 1.76
N PRO A 259 8.95 -0.99 2.71
CA PRO A 259 9.61 -2.25 3.02
C PRO A 259 8.66 -3.22 3.74
N GLY A 260 9.09 -4.48 3.89
CA GLY A 260 8.35 -5.49 4.66
C GLY A 260 7.22 -6.16 3.90
N GLN A 261 7.07 -5.91 2.59
CA GLN A 261 6.05 -6.57 1.79
C GLN A 261 6.26 -8.08 1.74
N ARG A 262 5.15 -8.83 1.84
CA ARG A 262 5.10 -10.28 1.68
C ARG A 262 3.87 -10.68 0.88
N SER A 263 4.00 -10.73 -0.43
CA SER A 263 2.95 -11.17 -1.34
C SER A 263 2.97 -12.68 -1.58
N PHE A 264 4.04 -13.36 -1.12
CA PHE A 264 4.18 -14.81 -1.17
C PHE A 264 4.90 -15.37 0.07
N ALA A 265 4.74 -16.68 0.30
CA ALA A 265 5.41 -17.42 1.37
C ALA A 265 5.71 -18.87 0.92
N TRP A 266 6.88 -19.39 1.33
CA TRP A 266 7.23 -20.80 1.17
C TRP A 266 6.41 -21.69 2.10
N SER A 267 6.03 -22.88 1.63
CA SER A 267 5.58 -23.95 2.53
C SER A 267 6.72 -24.39 3.45
N PRO A 268 6.43 -24.89 4.67
CA PRO A 268 7.47 -25.30 5.62
C PRO A 268 8.43 -26.37 5.09
N ASP A 269 7.98 -27.21 4.17
CA ASP A 269 8.79 -28.24 3.49
C ASP A 269 9.50 -27.73 2.23
N GLY A 270 9.26 -26.47 1.82
CA GLY A 270 9.81 -25.89 0.60
C GLY A 270 9.28 -26.46 -0.71
N ALA A 271 8.22 -27.28 -0.67
CA ALA A 271 7.66 -27.93 -1.86
C ALA A 271 6.67 -27.05 -2.64
N ALA A 272 6.13 -26.00 -2.01
CA ALA A 272 5.15 -25.10 -2.60
C ALA A 272 5.35 -23.65 -2.16
N ILE A 273 4.71 -22.74 -2.87
CA ILE A 273 4.63 -21.31 -2.54
C ILE A 273 3.16 -20.88 -2.54
N ALA A 274 2.74 -20.24 -1.45
CA ALA A 274 1.49 -19.49 -1.38
C ALA A 274 1.73 -18.08 -1.91
N ARG A 275 0.82 -17.54 -2.70
CA ARG A 275 0.90 -16.16 -3.23
C ARG A 275 -0.46 -15.50 -3.33
N CYS A 276 -0.48 -14.18 -3.25
CA CYS A 276 -1.62 -13.38 -3.63
C CYS A 276 -1.60 -13.19 -5.15
N ARG A 277 -2.67 -13.55 -5.85
CA ARG A 277 -2.82 -13.39 -7.30
C ARG A 277 -3.88 -12.35 -7.58
N ASN A 278 -3.50 -11.26 -8.21
CA ASN A 278 -4.33 -10.11 -8.55
C ASN A 278 -4.69 -10.12 -10.05
N GLU A 279 -5.97 -10.14 -10.36
CA GLU A 279 -6.55 -10.10 -11.69
C GLU A 279 -7.36 -8.80 -11.85
N GLY A 280 -6.74 -7.72 -12.32
CA GLY A 280 -7.44 -6.45 -12.55
C GLY A 280 -8.15 -5.90 -11.30
N GLY A 281 -7.48 -5.96 -10.14
CA GLY A 281 -8.01 -5.49 -8.85
C GLY A 281 -8.69 -6.58 -8.01
N PHE A 282 -9.12 -7.71 -8.60
CA PHE A 282 -9.65 -8.87 -7.87
C PHE A 282 -8.52 -9.80 -7.47
N ALA A 283 -8.46 -10.21 -6.21
CA ALA A 283 -7.38 -11.06 -5.75
C ALA A 283 -7.86 -12.39 -5.16
N SER A 284 -6.95 -13.35 -5.15
CA SER A 284 -7.12 -14.65 -4.53
C SER A 284 -5.81 -15.16 -3.92
N LEU A 285 -5.92 -15.94 -2.84
CA LEU A 285 -4.83 -16.70 -2.28
C LEU A 285 -4.69 -17.99 -3.09
N VAL A 286 -3.51 -18.21 -3.67
CA VAL A 286 -3.21 -19.38 -4.51
C VAL A 286 -1.98 -20.09 -3.98
N VAL A 287 -1.99 -21.42 -3.93
CA VAL A 287 -0.81 -22.26 -3.67
C VAL A 287 -0.38 -22.90 -4.97
N THR A 288 0.91 -22.81 -5.27
CA THR A 288 1.55 -23.42 -6.44
C THR A 288 2.65 -24.35 -5.99
N ALA A 289 2.58 -25.63 -6.39
CA ALA A 289 3.63 -26.59 -6.14
C ALA A 289 4.83 -26.33 -7.07
N ARG A 290 6.06 -26.53 -6.57
CA ARG A 290 7.27 -26.41 -7.40
C ARG A 290 7.32 -27.47 -8.52
N SER A 291 6.67 -28.60 -8.33
CA SER A 291 6.49 -29.64 -9.37
C SER A 291 5.46 -29.29 -10.44
N GLY A 292 4.79 -28.15 -10.30
CA GLY A 292 3.70 -27.68 -11.17
C GLY A 292 2.32 -27.86 -10.54
N GLY A 293 1.36 -27.13 -11.08
CA GLY A 293 -0.02 -27.10 -10.59
C GLY A 293 -0.28 -26.03 -9.55
N SER A 294 -1.37 -25.28 -9.75
CA SER A 294 -1.83 -24.21 -8.86
C SER A 294 -3.23 -24.50 -8.36
N ARG A 295 -3.51 -24.15 -7.11
CA ARG A 295 -4.83 -24.28 -6.49
C ARG A 295 -5.21 -22.99 -5.76
N ALA A 296 -6.36 -22.40 -6.11
CA ALA A 296 -6.92 -21.29 -5.37
C ALA A 296 -7.50 -21.77 -4.03
N LEU A 297 -7.15 -21.09 -2.95
CA LEU A 297 -7.62 -21.41 -1.60
C LEU A 297 -8.75 -20.48 -1.14
N ALA A 298 -8.62 -19.18 -1.42
CA ALA A 298 -9.56 -18.20 -0.92
C ALA A 298 -9.64 -16.97 -1.83
N LYS A 299 -10.83 -16.37 -1.95
CA LYS A 299 -11.04 -15.06 -2.58
C LYS A 299 -10.67 -13.93 -1.64
N GLY A 300 -10.29 -12.79 -2.23
CA GLY A 300 -9.92 -11.56 -1.56
C GLY A 300 -8.42 -11.33 -1.54
N TRP A 301 -8.05 -10.13 -1.20
CA TRP A 301 -6.66 -9.74 -1.03
C TRP A 301 -6.08 -10.38 0.22
N HIS A 302 -4.82 -10.82 0.12
CA HIS A 302 -4.07 -11.42 1.20
C HIS A 302 -2.69 -10.77 1.24
N HIS A 303 -2.45 -9.98 2.28
CA HIS A 303 -1.18 -9.28 2.48
C HIS A 303 -0.40 -9.87 3.65
N GLY A 304 0.92 -9.70 3.65
CA GLY A 304 1.76 -10.13 4.74
C GLY A 304 1.78 -11.64 4.92
N LEU A 305 1.78 -12.41 3.82
CA LEU A 305 1.75 -13.87 3.86
C LEU A 305 2.92 -14.44 4.63
N ASP A 306 2.60 -15.37 5.54
CA ASP A 306 3.59 -16.23 6.20
C ASP A 306 3.00 -17.63 6.36
N TRP A 307 3.79 -18.68 6.13
CA TRP A 307 3.31 -20.06 6.11
C TRP A 307 4.01 -20.86 7.22
N GLY A 308 3.29 -21.14 8.30
CA GLY A 308 3.72 -21.96 9.42
C GLY A 308 3.13 -23.38 9.41
N GLY A 309 3.33 -24.10 10.53
CA GLY A 309 2.90 -25.49 10.65
C GLY A 309 1.39 -25.70 10.44
N ASP A 310 0.57 -24.81 10.98
CA ASP A 310 -0.90 -24.93 10.95
C ASP A 310 -1.58 -24.23 9.77
N GLY A 311 -0.81 -23.61 8.86
CA GLY A 311 -1.38 -22.98 7.70
C GLY A 311 -0.77 -21.62 7.32
N ILE A 312 -1.46 -20.93 6.43
CA ILE A 312 -1.05 -19.63 5.88
C ILE A 312 -1.71 -18.53 6.68
N VAL A 313 -0.92 -17.73 7.41
CA VAL A 313 -1.40 -16.51 8.03
C VAL A 313 -1.27 -15.35 7.06
N ALA A 314 -2.29 -14.50 7.03
CA ALA A 314 -2.31 -13.28 6.21
C ALA A 314 -3.33 -12.27 6.76
N VAL A 315 -3.20 -11.01 6.36
CA VAL A 315 -4.30 -10.05 6.43
C VAL A 315 -5.18 -10.24 5.21
N ARG A 316 -6.41 -10.69 5.42
CA ARG A 316 -7.41 -10.83 4.37
C ARG A 316 -8.33 -9.61 4.32
N SER A 317 -8.61 -9.11 3.11
CA SER A 317 -9.53 -8.01 2.87
C SER A 317 -10.32 -8.23 1.57
N GLY A 318 -11.49 -7.61 1.46
CA GLY A 318 -12.31 -7.60 0.25
C GLY A 318 -13.29 -6.43 0.28
N ALA A 319 -13.99 -6.15 -0.82
CA ALA A 319 -14.90 -5.00 -0.89
C ALA A 319 -15.94 -4.97 0.23
N ARG A 320 -16.42 -6.15 0.65
CA ARG A 320 -17.43 -6.32 1.71
C ARG A 320 -16.87 -6.89 3.01
N THR A 321 -15.55 -6.99 3.10
CA THR A 321 -14.84 -7.63 4.24
C THR A 321 -13.77 -6.69 4.75
N ALA A 322 -13.93 -6.20 5.97
CA ALA A 322 -12.88 -5.42 6.64
C ALA A 322 -11.60 -6.27 6.79
N PRO A 323 -10.42 -5.63 6.88
CA PRO A 323 -9.16 -6.32 7.07
C PRO A 323 -9.21 -7.21 8.32
N ALA A 324 -8.73 -8.45 8.19
CA ALA A 324 -8.70 -9.39 9.29
C ALA A 324 -7.43 -10.27 9.20
N VAL A 325 -6.79 -10.51 10.33
CA VAL A 325 -5.72 -11.51 10.45
C VAL A 325 -6.36 -12.88 10.45
N THR A 326 -6.03 -13.69 9.44
CA THR A 326 -6.63 -15.01 9.23
C THR A 326 -5.58 -16.07 9.06
N VAL A 327 -5.85 -17.28 9.57
CA VAL A 327 -5.09 -18.49 9.26
C VAL A 327 -5.94 -19.36 8.33
N THR A 328 -5.40 -19.71 7.18
CA THR A 328 -6.05 -20.54 6.16
C THR A 328 -5.32 -21.88 6.07
N ASP A 329 -6.03 -22.99 6.27
CA ASP A 329 -5.49 -24.34 6.10
C ASP A 329 -5.30 -24.64 4.61
N PRO A 330 -4.07 -24.91 4.12
CA PRO A 330 -3.82 -25.26 2.74
C PRO A 330 -4.25 -26.69 2.37
N GLY A 331 -4.52 -27.57 3.35
CA GLY A 331 -4.91 -28.97 3.15
C GLY A 331 -6.39 -29.18 2.86
N MET A 332 -7.25 -28.24 3.26
CA MET A 332 -8.71 -28.40 3.17
C MET A 332 -9.26 -27.96 1.81
N GLY A 333 -10.02 -28.78 1.21
CA GLY A 333 -10.74 -28.99 -0.03
C GLY A 333 -11.50 -27.85 -0.64
N ASP A 334 -12.59 -27.50 -0.78
CA ASP A 334 -13.36 -26.77 -1.79
C ASP A 334 -13.00 -25.27 -1.90
N PRO A 335 -12.73 -24.74 -3.09
CA PRO A 335 -12.45 -23.31 -3.28
C PRO A 335 -13.68 -22.45 -2.90
N GLY A 336 -13.62 -21.80 -1.76
CA GLY A 336 -14.68 -20.88 -1.29
C GLY A 336 -15.12 -21.06 0.16
N MET A 337 -14.81 -22.19 0.80
CA MET A 337 -15.17 -22.48 2.20
C MET A 337 -14.04 -23.19 2.97
N GLY A 338 -12.77 -22.90 2.67
CA GLY A 338 -11.67 -23.40 3.50
C GLY A 338 -11.89 -22.98 4.96
N ASP A 339 -11.68 -23.92 5.90
CA ASP A 339 -11.70 -23.62 7.33
C ASP A 339 -10.69 -22.50 7.60
N ARG A 340 -11.24 -21.30 7.83
CA ARG A 340 -10.49 -20.09 8.05
C ARG A 340 -10.72 -19.62 9.48
N ARG A 341 -9.65 -19.61 10.24
CA ARG A 341 -9.65 -19.05 11.59
C ARG A 341 -9.35 -17.55 11.52
N VAL A 342 -10.17 -16.73 12.15
CA VAL A 342 -9.95 -15.28 12.31
C VAL A 342 -9.33 -15.04 13.68
N LEU A 343 -8.13 -14.46 13.72
CA LEU A 343 -7.41 -14.13 14.96
C LEU A 343 -7.73 -12.68 15.40
N ALA A 344 -7.86 -11.76 14.43
CA ALA A 344 -8.23 -10.37 14.68
C ALA A 344 -9.04 -9.81 13.52
N CYS A 345 -9.88 -8.83 13.81
CA CYS A 345 -10.66 -8.11 12.80
C CYS A 345 -10.50 -6.61 13.02
N GLY A 346 -10.17 -5.87 11.97
CA GLY A 346 -10.07 -4.41 12.00
C GLY A 346 -11.42 -3.71 12.16
N ALA A 347 -12.53 -4.38 11.81
CA ALA A 347 -13.85 -3.81 12.00
C ALA A 347 -14.23 -3.74 13.49
N PRO A 348 -14.83 -2.63 13.96
CA PRO A 348 -15.31 -2.52 15.33
C PRO A 348 -16.55 -3.40 15.57
N ALA A 349 -16.88 -3.59 16.85
CA ALA A 349 -18.10 -4.29 17.25
C ALA A 349 -19.32 -3.61 16.62
N GLY A 350 -20.25 -4.40 16.12
CA GLY A 350 -21.46 -3.89 15.42
C GLY A 350 -21.30 -3.69 13.91
N PHE A 351 -20.12 -3.86 13.35
CA PHE A 351 -19.93 -3.86 11.90
C PHE A 351 -20.79 -4.95 11.25
N ARG A 352 -21.50 -4.59 10.17
CA ARG A 352 -22.34 -5.51 9.40
C ARG A 352 -22.06 -5.30 7.91
N ALA A 353 -21.91 -6.40 7.19
CA ALA A 353 -21.68 -6.38 5.74
C ALA A 353 -22.97 -6.16 4.91
N ALA A 354 -24.14 -6.02 5.56
CA ALA A 354 -25.40 -5.78 4.87
C ALA A 354 -25.42 -4.40 4.19
N GLY A 355 -25.77 -4.37 2.92
CA GLY A 355 -25.77 -3.14 2.09
C GLY A 355 -24.42 -2.79 1.47
N LEU A 356 -23.34 -3.48 1.84
CA LEU A 356 -22.05 -3.35 1.15
C LEU A 356 -22.09 -4.09 -0.19
N VAL A 357 -21.44 -3.50 -1.20
CA VAL A 357 -21.45 -4.05 -2.55
C VAL A 357 -20.07 -4.51 -3.01
N GLU A 358 -20.04 -5.49 -3.88
CA GLU A 358 -18.87 -5.90 -4.66
C GLU A 358 -18.86 -5.06 -5.94
N PRO A 359 -17.73 -4.51 -6.39
CA PRO A 359 -17.66 -3.80 -7.65
C PRO A 359 -17.69 -4.75 -8.84
N GLU A 360 -18.05 -4.20 -9.99
CA GLU A 360 -17.92 -4.83 -11.30
C GLU A 360 -16.69 -4.26 -12.02
N PRO A 361 -15.86 -5.10 -12.68
CA PRO A 361 -14.79 -4.60 -13.53
C PRO A 361 -15.40 -3.93 -14.76
N VAL A 362 -14.89 -2.75 -15.10
CA VAL A 362 -15.32 -2.00 -16.29
C VAL A 362 -14.10 -1.55 -17.10
N SER A 363 -14.33 -1.29 -18.39
CA SER A 363 -13.30 -0.72 -19.25
C SER A 363 -13.91 0.19 -20.30
N TRP A 364 -13.09 1.10 -20.81
CA TRP A 364 -13.46 2.02 -21.89
C TRP A 364 -12.24 2.37 -22.75
N PRO A 365 -12.45 2.83 -23.99
CA PRO A 365 -11.36 3.33 -24.82
C PRO A 365 -10.91 4.70 -24.32
N GLY A 366 -9.60 4.89 -24.14
CA GLY A 366 -8.97 6.19 -24.04
C GLY A 366 -9.09 6.98 -25.35
N LEU A 367 -8.67 8.25 -25.35
CA LEU A 367 -8.77 9.11 -26.54
C LEU A 367 -7.95 8.61 -27.73
N ASP A 368 -6.87 7.88 -27.49
CA ASP A 368 -6.01 7.24 -28.49
C ASP A 368 -6.43 5.80 -28.85
N GLY A 369 -7.56 5.32 -28.30
CA GLY A 369 -8.09 3.98 -28.50
C GLY A 369 -7.49 2.92 -27.59
N GLY A 370 -6.52 3.25 -26.74
CA GLY A 370 -5.99 2.35 -25.71
C GLY A 370 -7.06 1.99 -24.68
N THR A 371 -7.02 0.76 -24.13
CA THR A 371 -7.98 0.34 -23.11
C THR A 371 -7.63 0.98 -21.76
N VAL A 372 -8.64 1.55 -21.11
CA VAL A 372 -8.59 2.04 -19.73
C VAL A 372 -9.48 1.15 -18.87
N HIS A 373 -9.02 0.82 -17.67
CA HIS A 373 -9.71 -0.06 -16.73
C HIS A 373 -10.28 0.70 -15.54
N GLY A 374 -11.17 0.05 -14.78
CA GLY A 374 -11.68 0.58 -13.53
C GLY A 374 -12.64 -0.37 -12.83
N LEU A 375 -13.06 0.00 -11.64
CA LEU A 375 -14.05 -0.71 -10.86
C LEU A 375 -15.29 0.15 -10.69
N TRP A 376 -16.46 -0.42 -10.96
CA TRP A 376 -17.73 0.25 -10.78
C TRP A 376 -18.56 -0.37 -9.66
N PHE A 377 -18.91 0.45 -8.67
CA PHE A 377 -19.73 0.06 -7.53
C PHE A 377 -21.14 0.55 -7.75
N ARG A 378 -22.06 -0.39 -7.94
CA ARG A 378 -23.47 -0.11 -8.16
C ARG A 378 -24.22 -0.10 -6.82
N PRO A 379 -24.90 0.99 -6.43
CA PRO A 379 -25.72 1.00 -5.21
C PRO A 379 -26.95 0.12 -5.36
N GLU A 380 -27.40 -0.49 -4.27
CA GLU A 380 -28.68 -1.23 -4.25
C GLU A 380 -29.88 -0.32 -4.56
N ARG A 381 -29.78 0.95 -4.19
CA ARG A 381 -30.79 1.98 -4.44
C ARG A 381 -30.14 3.31 -4.79
N SER A 382 -30.71 4.03 -5.76
CA SER A 382 -30.29 5.40 -6.06
C SER A 382 -30.65 6.34 -4.89
N ALA A 383 -29.76 7.28 -4.56
CA ALA A 383 -30.02 8.37 -3.61
C ALA A 383 -31.22 9.24 -4.02
N ARG A 384 -31.59 9.23 -5.30
CA ARG A 384 -32.71 10.00 -5.88
C ARG A 384 -34.05 9.24 -5.94
N GLY A 385 -34.05 7.97 -5.52
CA GLY A 385 -35.23 7.13 -5.51
C GLY A 385 -35.22 6.01 -6.56
N ALA A 386 -36.24 5.15 -6.49
CA ALA A 386 -36.36 4.00 -7.37
C ALA A 386 -36.60 4.43 -8.83
N GLY A 387 -35.93 3.73 -9.77
CA GLY A 387 -36.07 3.96 -11.21
C GLY A 387 -35.27 5.12 -11.76
N THR A 388 -34.49 5.84 -10.94
CA THR A 388 -33.57 6.88 -11.39
C THR A 388 -32.13 6.39 -11.42
N LEU A 389 -31.31 6.91 -12.37
CA LEU A 389 -29.88 6.69 -12.32
C LEU A 389 -29.30 7.32 -11.05
N PRO A 390 -28.38 6.64 -10.36
CA PRO A 390 -27.74 7.18 -9.16
C PRO A 390 -26.81 8.35 -9.52
N PRO A 391 -26.63 9.33 -8.62
CA PRO A 391 -25.50 10.24 -8.73
C PRO A 391 -24.21 9.43 -8.69
N LEU A 392 -23.16 9.92 -9.36
CA LEU A 392 -21.89 9.20 -9.48
C LEU A 392 -20.75 9.97 -8.81
N LEU A 393 -19.97 9.25 -8.02
CA LEU A 393 -18.68 9.71 -7.48
C LEU A 393 -17.56 8.98 -8.23
N VAL A 394 -16.71 9.73 -8.92
CA VAL A 394 -15.46 9.21 -9.51
C VAL A 394 -14.36 9.40 -8.48
N ASP A 395 -13.78 8.31 -7.96
CA ASP A 395 -12.71 8.35 -6.95
C ASP A 395 -11.38 7.89 -7.55
N ILE A 396 -10.46 8.83 -7.77
CA ILE A 396 -9.17 8.59 -8.44
C ILE A 396 -8.12 8.28 -7.37
N HIS A 397 -7.48 7.11 -7.50
CA HIS A 397 -6.45 6.67 -6.56
C HIS A 397 -5.18 7.53 -6.61
N GLY A 398 -4.41 7.51 -5.52
CA GLY A 398 -3.09 8.13 -5.42
C GLY A 398 -1.97 7.21 -5.96
N GLY A 399 -0.75 7.66 -5.79
CA GLY A 399 0.48 7.02 -6.26
C GLY A 399 1.32 8.00 -7.09
N PRO A 400 1.18 8.12 -8.42
CA PRO A 400 0.19 7.54 -9.33
C PRO A 400 0.36 6.04 -9.62
N THR A 401 1.53 5.45 -9.31
CA THR A 401 1.79 4.01 -9.45
C THR A 401 1.07 3.22 -8.35
N GLY A 402 -0.21 3.00 -8.53
CA GLY A 402 -1.14 2.30 -7.67
C GLY A 402 -2.31 1.76 -8.48
N GLN A 403 -3.39 1.28 -7.83
CA GLN A 403 -4.59 0.79 -8.51
C GLN A 403 -5.84 0.88 -7.64
N ALA A 404 -7.00 0.85 -8.28
CA ALA A 404 -8.26 0.53 -7.66
C ALA A 404 -8.32 -0.99 -7.39
N ALA A 405 -8.34 -1.38 -6.13
CA ALA A 405 -8.32 -2.78 -5.72
C ALA A 405 -9.62 -3.16 -5.00
N VAL A 406 -10.09 -4.40 -5.19
CA VAL A 406 -11.25 -4.98 -4.51
C VAL A 406 -10.87 -5.36 -3.07
N GLN A 407 -10.43 -4.36 -2.34
CA GLN A 407 -10.12 -4.39 -0.91
C GLN A 407 -11.16 -3.60 -0.12
N TRP A 408 -11.07 -3.64 1.19
CA TRP A 408 -11.86 -2.79 2.04
C TRP A 408 -11.52 -1.31 1.81
N LYS A 409 -12.42 -0.62 1.15
CA LYS A 409 -12.35 0.82 0.90
C LYS A 409 -13.58 1.47 1.53
N PRO A 410 -13.49 1.89 2.80
CA PRO A 410 -14.65 2.45 3.51
C PRO A 410 -15.22 3.69 2.82
N TRP A 411 -14.39 4.47 2.14
CA TRP A 411 -14.82 5.61 1.33
C TRP A 411 -15.83 5.21 0.26
N HIS A 412 -15.55 4.18 -0.54
CA HIS A 412 -16.49 3.70 -1.56
C HIS A 412 -17.78 3.19 -0.94
N GLN A 413 -17.68 2.35 0.09
CA GLN A 413 -18.84 1.74 0.73
C GLN A 413 -19.73 2.77 1.45
N TYR A 414 -19.13 3.84 2.00
CA TYR A 414 -19.86 4.93 2.63
C TYR A 414 -20.84 5.59 1.66
N PHE A 415 -20.38 5.96 0.46
CA PHE A 415 -21.22 6.59 -0.56
C PHE A 415 -22.17 5.60 -1.23
N VAL A 416 -21.72 4.39 -1.52
CA VAL A 416 -22.56 3.36 -2.14
C VAL A 416 -23.76 3.01 -1.27
N THR A 417 -23.57 2.85 0.05
CA THR A 417 -24.67 2.57 0.98
C THR A 417 -25.65 3.76 1.14
N ARG A 418 -25.25 4.95 0.70
CA ARG A 418 -26.08 6.17 0.62
C ARG A 418 -26.69 6.39 -0.76
N GLY A 419 -26.55 5.42 -1.66
CA GLY A 419 -27.20 5.43 -2.98
C GLY A 419 -26.46 6.18 -4.08
N TRP A 420 -25.15 6.44 -3.89
CA TRP A 420 -24.26 6.90 -4.94
C TRP A 420 -23.67 5.70 -5.68
N ALA A 421 -23.56 5.76 -7.00
CA ALA A 421 -22.62 4.90 -7.69
C ALA A 421 -21.17 5.42 -7.45
N VAL A 422 -20.18 4.52 -7.46
CA VAL A 422 -18.77 4.91 -7.42
C VAL A 422 -18.08 4.29 -8.62
N LEU A 423 -17.33 5.10 -9.38
CA LEU A 423 -16.38 4.66 -10.40
C LEU A 423 -14.97 4.92 -9.88
N ALA A 424 -14.19 3.88 -9.73
CA ALA A 424 -12.78 3.95 -9.36
C ALA A 424 -11.95 3.60 -10.62
N PRO A 425 -11.47 4.60 -11.38
CA PRO A 425 -10.67 4.37 -12.58
C PRO A 425 -9.25 3.92 -12.24
N ASP A 426 -8.69 3.10 -13.13
CA ASP A 426 -7.27 2.80 -13.24
C ASP A 426 -6.74 3.43 -14.53
N PRO A 427 -6.43 4.74 -14.56
CA PRO A 427 -5.84 5.35 -15.75
C PRO A 427 -4.50 4.71 -16.08
N ARG A 428 -4.06 4.77 -17.33
CA ARG A 428 -2.75 4.22 -17.74
C ARG A 428 -1.63 4.87 -16.93
N GLY A 429 -0.80 4.04 -16.34
CA GLY A 429 0.13 4.35 -15.25
C GLY A 429 -0.19 3.58 -13.98
N SER A 430 -1.44 3.13 -13.84
CA SER A 430 -1.86 2.27 -12.73
C SER A 430 -1.19 0.89 -12.81
N THR A 431 -1.13 0.21 -11.66
CA THR A 431 -0.69 -1.18 -11.54
C THR A 431 -1.85 -2.16 -11.76
N GLY A 432 -1.58 -3.47 -11.70
CA GLY A 432 -2.63 -4.49 -11.83
C GLY A 432 -2.94 -4.89 -13.28
N HIS A 433 -2.33 -4.23 -14.27
CA HIS A 433 -2.59 -4.42 -15.70
C HIS A 433 -1.30 -4.65 -16.50
N GLY A 434 -0.25 -5.11 -15.82
CA GLY A 434 1.05 -5.40 -16.40
C GLY A 434 1.99 -4.19 -16.53
N ARG A 435 3.27 -4.48 -16.70
CA ARG A 435 4.34 -3.48 -16.76
C ARG A 435 4.16 -2.44 -17.87
N ALA A 436 3.66 -2.84 -19.02
CA ALA A 436 3.44 -1.92 -20.15
C ALA A 436 2.39 -0.86 -19.80
N TYR A 437 1.34 -1.23 -19.08
CA TYR A 437 0.30 -0.32 -18.62
C TYR A 437 0.84 0.69 -17.61
N THR A 438 1.60 0.23 -16.63
CA THR A 438 2.23 1.08 -15.62
C THR A 438 3.23 2.06 -16.26
N ARG A 439 4.05 1.59 -17.20
CA ARG A 439 5.06 2.41 -17.88
C ARG A 439 4.50 3.40 -18.91
N ALA A 440 3.24 3.27 -19.29
CA ALA A 440 2.60 4.21 -20.22
C ALA A 440 2.56 5.65 -19.68
N LEU A 441 2.67 5.82 -18.35
CA LEU A 441 2.70 7.14 -17.71
C LEU A 441 4.03 7.89 -17.86
N ALA A 442 5.09 7.24 -18.31
CA ALA A 442 6.42 7.87 -18.43
C ALA A 442 6.36 9.17 -19.26
N GLY A 443 6.77 10.29 -18.64
CA GLY A 443 6.69 11.64 -19.21
C GLY A 443 5.27 12.17 -19.44
N ARG A 444 4.21 11.49 -18.95
CA ARG A 444 2.81 11.79 -19.27
C ARG A 444 1.89 12.00 -18.05
N TRP A 445 2.40 11.98 -16.83
CA TRP A 445 1.59 12.28 -15.64
C TRP A 445 1.03 13.71 -15.69
N GLY A 446 -0.23 13.87 -15.33
CA GLY A 446 -0.98 15.12 -15.46
C GLY A 446 -1.52 15.38 -16.88
N SER A 447 -1.36 14.41 -17.82
CA SER A 447 -2.01 14.47 -19.13
C SER A 447 -2.70 13.15 -19.48
N LEU A 448 -1.97 12.02 -19.53
CA LEU A 448 -2.54 10.74 -19.91
C LEU A 448 -3.61 10.24 -18.91
N ASP A 449 -3.33 10.37 -17.64
CA ASP A 449 -4.26 10.04 -16.56
C ASP A 449 -5.52 10.92 -16.60
N VAL A 450 -5.37 12.22 -16.92
CA VAL A 450 -6.50 13.15 -17.09
C VAL A 450 -7.32 12.78 -18.33
N GLU A 451 -6.69 12.52 -19.47
CA GLU A 451 -7.34 12.10 -20.71
C GLU A 451 -8.13 10.79 -20.55
N ASP A 452 -7.53 9.79 -19.87
CA ASP A 452 -8.15 8.50 -19.60
C ASP A 452 -9.39 8.63 -18.70
N CYS A 453 -9.28 9.44 -17.64
CA CYS A 453 -10.41 9.73 -16.76
C CYS A 453 -11.50 10.55 -17.47
N ALA A 454 -11.14 11.53 -18.31
CA ALA A 454 -12.10 12.32 -19.09
C ALA A 454 -12.87 11.45 -20.10
N ALA A 455 -12.19 10.49 -20.74
CA ALA A 455 -12.84 9.48 -21.58
C ALA A 455 -13.85 8.64 -20.78
N GLY A 456 -13.52 8.27 -19.55
CA GLY A 456 -14.43 7.58 -18.62
C GLY A 456 -15.66 8.41 -18.27
N LEU A 457 -15.48 9.73 -17.98
CA LEU A 457 -16.59 10.65 -17.72
C LEU A 457 -17.59 10.68 -18.90
N ALA A 458 -17.09 10.66 -20.14
CA ALA A 458 -17.92 10.65 -21.34
C ALA A 458 -18.75 9.33 -21.50
N ARG A 459 -18.35 8.25 -20.81
CA ARG A 459 -19.04 6.94 -20.87
C ARG A 459 -20.11 6.76 -19.81
N ILE A 460 -20.18 7.61 -18.77
CA ILE A 460 -21.08 7.45 -17.61
C ILE A 460 -22.52 7.23 -18.05
N GLY A 461 -23.10 8.14 -18.82
CA GLY A 461 -24.48 8.03 -19.30
C GLY A 461 -24.69 6.86 -20.26
N PRO A 462 -23.91 6.76 -21.37
CA PRO A 462 -24.05 5.66 -22.35
C PRO A 462 -23.88 4.26 -21.75
N ALA A 463 -23.02 4.10 -20.73
CA ALA A 463 -22.82 2.82 -20.05
C ALA A 463 -23.82 2.56 -18.91
N GLY A 464 -24.64 3.54 -18.53
CA GLY A 464 -25.59 3.42 -17.44
C GLY A 464 -24.93 3.37 -16.05
N TRP A 465 -23.71 3.86 -15.91
CA TRP A 465 -22.98 3.82 -14.64
C TRP A 465 -23.53 4.80 -13.59
N GLY A 466 -24.18 5.87 -14.03
CA GLY A 466 -24.77 6.90 -13.19
C GLY A 466 -25.44 8.00 -14.01
N ASP A 467 -26.02 8.98 -13.32
CA ASP A 467 -26.61 10.17 -13.91
C ASP A 467 -25.49 11.12 -14.38
N PRO A 468 -25.33 11.34 -15.71
CA PRO A 468 -24.25 12.17 -16.24
C PRO A 468 -24.38 13.66 -15.83
N GLU A 469 -25.57 14.10 -15.41
CA GLU A 469 -25.79 15.46 -14.91
C GLU A 469 -25.46 15.61 -13.41
N ARG A 470 -25.07 14.52 -12.71
CA ARG A 470 -24.85 14.47 -11.27
C ARG A 470 -23.55 13.72 -10.93
N VAL A 471 -22.46 14.21 -11.52
CA VAL A 471 -21.13 13.64 -11.34
C VAL A 471 -20.29 14.52 -10.39
N ALA A 472 -19.74 13.90 -9.37
CA ALA A 472 -18.65 14.49 -8.58
C ALA A 472 -17.36 13.72 -8.83
N VAL A 473 -16.23 14.42 -8.75
CA VAL A 473 -14.90 13.81 -8.83
C VAL A 473 -14.19 14.00 -7.49
N THR A 474 -13.51 12.97 -7.02
CA THR A 474 -12.64 13.06 -5.84
C THR A 474 -11.33 12.35 -6.11
N GLY A 475 -10.30 12.77 -5.42
CA GLY A 475 -9.01 12.13 -5.45
C GLY A 475 -8.15 12.53 -4.26
N SER A 476 -7.14 11.71 -3.99
CA SER A 476 -6.18 11.96 -2.92
C SER A 476 -4.75 11.93 -3.47
N SER A 477 -3.87 12.76 -2.90
CA SER A 477 -2.46 12.77 -3.34
C SER A 477 -2.35 12.99 -4.86
N ALA A 478 -1.68 12.12 -5.58
CA ALA A 478 -1.60 12.15 -7.06
C ALA A 478 -2.98 12.11 -7.75
N GLY A 479 -3.93 11.31 -7.22
CA GLY A 479 -5.31 11.28 -7.74
C GLY A 479 -6.05 12.61 -7.55
N GLY A 480 -5.66 13.38 -6.52
CA GLY A 480 -6.15 14.74 -6.31
C GLY A 480 -5.68 15.71 -7.38
N LEU A 481 -4.43 15.58 -7.88
CA LEU A 481 -3.93 16.34 -9.03
C LEU A 481 -4.80 16.06 -10.26
N THR A 482 -5.02 14.78 -10.59
CA THR A 482 -5.84 14.37 -11.73
C THR A 482 -7.28 14.91 -11.61
N ALA A 483 -7.88 14.83 -10.39
CA ALA A 483 -9.23 15.34 -10.13
C ALA A 483 -9.33 16.86 -10.34
N LEU A 484 -8.34 17.63 -9.90
CA LEU A 484 -8.29 19.09 -10.06
C LEU A 484 -8.04 19.49 -11.51
N LEU A 485 -7.19 18.79 -12.25
CA LEU A 485 -6.99 19.01 -13.67
C LEU A 485 -8.25 18.66 -14.48
N LEU A 486 -8.98 17.60 -14.14
CA LEU A 486 -10.30 17.31 -14.70
C LEU A 486 -11.29 18.45 -14.46
N ALA A 487 -11.30 19.03 -13.24
CA ALA A 487 -12.13 20.19 -12.92
C ALA A 487 -11.79 21.42 -13.76
N ALA A 488 -10.51 21.62 -14.06
CA ALA A 488 -10.05 22.75 -14.87
C ALA A 488 -10.36 22.59 -16.36
N HIS A 489 -10.22 21.36 -16.91
CA HIS A 489 -10.29 21.11 -18.35
C HIS A 489 -11.62 20.51 -18.81
N HIS A 490 -12.38 19.86 -17.92
CA HIS A 490 -13.61 19.12 -18.21
C HIS A 490 -14.73 19.44 -17.20
N GLY A 491 -14.69 20.62 -16.58
CA GLY A 491 -15.64 21.07 -15.57
C GLY A 491 -17.10 21.05 -15.99
N GLU A 492 -17.38 21.13 -17.31
CA GLU A 492 -18.74 21.05 -17.87
C GLU A 492 -19.43 19.69 -17.60
N ARG A 493 -18.65 18.63 -17.32
CA ARG A 493 -19.13 17.29 -17.01
C ARG A 493 -19.18 16.98 -15.50
N ILE A 494 -18.77 17.93 -14.66
CA ILE A 494 -18.54 17.72 -13.24
C ILE A 494 -19.30 18.78 -12.45
N ARG A 495 -20.05 18.37 -11.40
CA ARG A 495 -20.81 19.28 -10.53
C ARG A 495 -20.02 19.75 -9.32
N ALA A 496 -19.09 18.94 -8.84
CA ALA A 496 -18.28 19.24 -7.66
C ALA A 496 -16.98 18.43 -7.65
N VAL A 497 -15.93 18.99 -7.05
CA VAL A 497 -14.65 18.28 -6.78
C VAL A 497 -14.36 18.25 -5.29
N VAL A 498 -13.88 17.10 -4.81
CA VAL A 498 -13.35 16.93 -3.45
C VAL A 498 -11.88 16.51 -3.54
N SER A 499 -10.99 17.38 -3.14
CA SER A 499 -9.54 17.18 -3.16
C SER A 499 -9.03 16.92 -1.75
N ARG A 500 -8.33 15.81 -1.55
CA ARG A 500 -7.77 15.39 -0.26
C ARG A 500 -6.24 15.36 -0.35
N TYR A 501 -5.55 16.19 0.42
CA TYR A 501 -4.07 16.28 0.47
C TYR A 501 -3.43 16.11 -0.92
N ALA A 502 -3.97 16.85 -1.90
CA ALA A 502 -3.62 16.69 -3.31
C ALA A 502 -2.32 17.39 -3.68
N VAL A 503 -1.58 16.82 -4.62
CA VAL A 503 -0.52 17.52 -5.34
C VAL A 503 -1.15 18.61 -6.21
N THR A 504 -0.73 19.86 -6.03
CA THR A 504 -1.29 21.02 -6.75
C THR A 504 -0.22 21.82 -7.50
N ASP A 505 1.05 21.67 -7.11
CA ASP A 505 2.22 22.30 -7.70
C ASP A 505 3.34 21.28 -7.85
N LEU A 506 3.64 20.87 -9.08
CA LEU A 506 4.68 19.89 -9.38
C LEU A 506 6.11 20.45 -9.21
N LEU A 507 6.33 21.76 -9.46
CA LEU A 507 7.63 22.37 -9.18
C LEU A 507 7.91 22.41 -7.69
N GLY A 508 6.94 22.86 -6.89
CA GLY A 508 7.05 22.86 -5.44
C GLY A 508 7.18 21.45 -4.86
N LEU A 509 6.53 20.44 -5.47
CA LEU A 509 6.72 19.04 -5.09
C LEU A 509 8.15 18.56 -5.35
N ALA A 510 8.72 18.87 -6.52
CA ALA A 510 10.09 18.47 -6.87
C ALA A 510 11.14 19.03 -5.89
N GLU A 511 10.86 20.22 -5.31
CA GLU A 511 11.75 20.86 -4.34
C GLU A 511 11.59 20.32 -2.91
N THR A 512 10.41 19.78 -2.57
CA THR A 512 10.04 19.48 -1.18
C THR A 512 9.79 18.00 -0.89
N THR A 513 9.69 17.16 -1.93
CA THR A 513 9.44 15.73 -1.76
C THR A 513 10.58 15.03 -1.03
N HIS A 514 10.25 13.94 -0.33
CA HIS A 514 11.25 13.15 0.40
C HIS A 514 12.18 12.38 -0.55
N ARG A 515 13.33 11.94 -0.02
CA ARG A 515 14.40 11.32 -0.78
C ARG A 515 13.96 10.17 -1.69
N LEU A 516 13.05 9.29 -1.22
CA LEU A 516 12.56 8.14 -2.00
C LEU A 516 11.95 8.56 -3.34
N GLU A 517 11.23 9.68 -3.38
CA GLU A 517 10.55 10.18 -4.59
C GLU A 517 11.33 11.28 -5.30
N SER A 518 12.51 11.67 -4.81
CA SER A 518 13.23 12.85 -5.31
C SER A 518 13.50 12.83 -6.81
N ARG A 519 13.59 11.65 -7.43
CA ARG A 519 13.82 11.46 -8.88
C ARG A 519 12.62 10.82 -9.60
N TYR A 520 11.54 10.54 -8.88
CA TYR A 520 10.35 9.92 -9.46
C TYR A 520 9.70 10.81 -10.53
N LEU A 521 9.62 12.12 -10.25
CA LEU A 521 9.07 13.11 -11.18
C LEU A 521 9.84 13.20 -12.47
N ASP A 522 11.16 13.00 -12.47
CA ASP A 522 11.98 12.99 -13.67
C ASP A 522 11.47 11.97 -14.70
N ARG A 523 10.98 10.84 -14.23
CA ARG A 523 10.47 9.77 -15.06
C ARG A 523 9.04 10.01 -15.53
N ILE A 524 8.13 10.43 -14.63
CA ILE A 524 6.70 10.52 -14.95
C ILE A 524 6.27 11.89 -15.50
N VAL A 525 7.09 12.95 -15.28
CA VAL A 525 6.84 14.30 -15.82
C VAL A 525 7.94 14.69 -16.80
N GLY A 526 9.21 14.66 -16.36
CA GLY A 526 10.38 15.07 -17.14
C GLY A 526 11.48 15.64 -16.25
N GLU A 527 12.66 15.87 -16.80
CA GLU A 527 13.84 16.32 -16.06
C GLU A 527 13.90 17.84 -15.90
N LEU A 528 14.11 18.33 -14.69
CA LEU A 528 14.38 19.74 -14.43
C LEU A 528 15.88 20.06 -14.65
N PRO A 529 16.19 21.28 -15.12
CA PRO A 529 15.29 22.38 -15.47
C PRO A 529 14.72 22.30 -16.90
N ARG A 530 15.12 21.34 -17.72
CA ARG A 530 14.77 21.22 -19.14
C ARG A 530 13.25 21.24 -19.39
N ASP A 531 12.51 20.50 -18.58
CA ASP A 531 11.07 20.28 -18.74
C ASP A 531 10.21 21.14 -17.79
N ALA A 532 10.74 22.26 -17.24
CA ALA A 532 10.06 23.10 -16.26
C ALA A 532 8.68 23.61 -16.72
N ASP A 533 8.52 23.90 -18.03
CA ASP A 533 7.24 24.34 -18.57
C ASP A 533 6.19 23.23 -18.49
N ARG A 534 6.57 21.96 -18.67
CA ARG A 534 5.69 20.81 -18.51
C ARG A 534 5.22 20.65 -17.05
N TYR A 535 6.10 20.91 -16.08
CA TYR A 535 5.72 20.93 -14.66
C TYR A 535 4.67 22.00 -14.36
N ARG A 536 4.84 23.22 -14.91
CA ARG A 536 3.86 24.31 -14.75
C ARG A 536 2.54 23.98 -15.43
N ASP A 537 2.60 23.49 -16.67
CA ASP A 537 1.42 23.16 -17.46
C ASP A 537 0.58 22.03 -16.87
N ARG A 538 1.18 21.14 -16.06
CA ARG A 538 0.51 20.03 -15.38
C ARG A 538 0.25 20.27 -13.89
N SER A 539 0.46 21.47 -13.40
CA SER A 539 0.18 21.86 -12.03
C SER A 539 -1.23 22.44 -11.91
N PRO A 540 -2.14 21.86 -11.12
CA PRO A 540 -3.48 22.42 -10.91
C PRO A 540 -3.51 23.89 -10.50
N VAL A 541 -2.54 24.38 -9.73
CA VAL A 541 -2.45 25.79 -9.31
C VAL A 541 -2.33 26.74 -10.50
N THR A 542 -1.67 26.32 -11.58
CA THR A 542 -1.55 27.11 -12.83
C THR A 542 -2.89 27.26 -13.53
N HIS A 543 -3.77 26.27 -13.38
CA HIS A 543 -5.10 26.22 -14.00
C HIS A 543 -6.24 26.63 -13.05
N ALA A 544 -5.93 27.12 -11.85
CA ALA A 544 -6.91 27.48 -10.83
C ALA A 544 -7.99 28.45 -11.36
N GLY A 545 -7.61 29.36 -12.28
CA GLY A 545 -8.54 30.27 -12.95
C GLY A 545 -9.59 29.61 -13.84
N ALA A 546 -9.37 28.37 -14.28
CA ALA A 546 -10.32 27.59 -15.05
C ALA A 546 -11.25 26.72 -14.16
N ILE A 547 -10.91 26.51 -12.90
CA ILE A 547 -11.73 25.74 -11.96
C ILE A 547 -12.94 26.60 -11.55
N ARG A 548 -14.08 26.42 -12.21
CA ARG A 548 -15.33 27.17 -11.96
C ARG A 548 -16.36 26.40 -11.16
N ILE A 549 -16.17 25.07 -11.04
CA ILE A 549 -17.07 24.22 -10.27
C ILE A 549 -16.73 24.29 -8.78
N PRO A 550 -17.72 24.09 -7.89
CA PRO A 550 -17.47 24.04 -6.45
C PRO A 550 -16.41 23.02 -6.09
N THR A 551 -15.44 23.44 -5.30
CA THR A 551 -14.29 22.65 -4.90
C THR A 551 -14.16 22.58 -3.38
N LEU A 552 -14.04 21.40 -2.80
CA LEU A 552 -13.71 21.17 -1.39
C LEU A 552 -12.26 20.68 -1.29
N VAL A 553 -11.43 21.40 -0.52
CA VAL A 553 -10.02 21.06 -0.29
C VAL A 553 -9.83 20.68 1.18
N LEU A 554 -9.35 19.46 1.42
CA LEU A 554 -9.08 18.90 2.75
C LEU A 554 -7.59 18.58 2.87
N GLN A 555 -6.92 19.12 3.91
CA GLN A 555 -5.47 19.03 4.09
C GLN A 555 -5.09 18.79 5.54
N GLY A 556 -4.04 18.01 5.80
CA GLY A 556 -3.40 17.91 7.11
C GLY A 556 -2.27 18.94 7.27
N ASP A 557 -2.14 19.57 8.43
CA ASP A 557 -1.08 20.59 8.66
C ASP A 557 0.31 19.98 8.92
N ALA A 558 0.37 18.70 9.26
CA ALA A 558 1.60 17.93 9.48
C ALA A 558 1.99 17.05 8.26
N ASP A 559 1.39 17.27 7.09
CA ASP A 559 1.68 16.52 5.86
C ASP A 559 3.10 16.84 5.35
N ARG A 560 3.96 15.79 5.33
CA ARG A 560 5.35 15.88 4.88
C ARG A 560 5.56 15.35 3.46
N VAL A 561 4.54 14.75 2.85
CA VAL A 561 4.57 14.25 1.47
C VAL A 561 4.12 15.36 0.52
N VAL A 562 2.96 15.96 0.81
CA VAL A 562 2.45 17.14 0.10
C VAL A 562 2.28 18.28 1.09
N PRO A 563 3.21 19.24 1.16
CA PRO A 563 3.18 20.32 2.12
C PRO A 563 1.88 21.14 2.06
N PRO A 564 1.31 21.56 3.21
CA PRO A 564 0.05 22.32 3.29
C PRO A 564 0.04 23.60 2.47
N ALA A 565 1.20 24.20 2.23
CA ALA A 565 1.35 25.40 1.40
C ALA A 565 0.81 25.20 -0.03
N GLN A 566 0.87 23.98 -0.57
CA GLN A 566 0.32 23.67 -1.89
C GLN A 566 -1.22 23.83 -1.91
N ALA A 567 -1.91 23.34 -0.88
CA ALA A 567 -3.36 23.51 -0.76
C ALA A 567 -3.75 24.98 -0.61
N VAL A 568 -3.01 25.75 0.20
CA VAL A 568 -3.23 27.20 0.39
C VAL A 568 -3.08 27.95 -0.93
N ALA A 569 -1.99 27.73 -1.67
CA ALA A 569 -1.75 28.38 -2.96
C ALA A 569 -2.86 28.12 -3.97
N LEU A 570 -3.33 26.87 -4.09
CA LEU A 570 -4.46 26.51 -4.96
C LEU A 570 -5.75 27.25 -4.54
N VAL A 571 -6.08 27.22 -3.25
CA VAL A 571 -7.30 27.83 -2.70
C VAL A 571 -7.32 29.33 -2.95
N ASP A 572 -6.20 30.01 -2.70
CA ASP A 572 -6.08 31.46 -2.92
C ASP A 572 -6.19 31.80 -4.43
N ALA A 573 -5.61 30.99 -5.31
CA ALA A 573 -5.71 31.18 -6.73
C ALA A 573 -7.16 30.97 -7.26
N ILE A 574 -7.88 29.95 -6.76
CA ILE A 574 -9.30 29.75 -7.12
C ILE A 574 -10.15 30.95 -6.63
N ARG A 575 -9.96 31.40 -5.40
CA ARG A 575 -10.68 32.57 -4.86
C ARG A 575 -10.40 33.84 -5.64
N ALA A 576 -9.13 34.10 -5.94
CA ALA A 576 -8.73 35.26 -6.74
C ALA A 576 -9.37 35.28 -8.13
N ALA A 577 -9.62 34.10 -8.70
CA ALA A 577 -10.32 33.93 -9.98
C ALA A 577 -11.85 33.97 -9.85
N GLY A 578 -12.42 34.17 -8.64
CA GLY A 578 -13.86 34.18 -8.39
C GLY A 578 -14.51 32.81 -8.35
N GLY A 579 -13.74 31.73 -8.20
CA GLY A 579 -14.26 30.37 -8.05
C GLY A 579 -14.81 30.09 -6.64
N THR A 580 -15.65 29.07 -6.54
CA THR A 580 -16.22 28.62 -5.25
C THR A 580 -15.35 27.54 -4.64
N VAL A 581 -14.70 27.84 -3.49
CA VAL A 581 -13.85 26.87 -2.79
C VAL A 581 -14.08 26.88 -1.29
N GLU A 582 -14.30 25.71 -0.72
CA GLU A 582 -14.29 25.45 0.70
C GLU A 582 -12.96 24.77 1.06
N HIS A 583 -12.29 25.26 2.10
CA HIS A 583 -10.99 24.75 2.53
C HIS A 583 -11.01 24.42 4.01
N HIS A 584 -10.56 23.24 4.38
CA HIS A 584 -10.42 22.82 5.76
C HIS A 584 -9.06 22.17 6.01
N VAL A 585 -8.39 22.60 7.10
CA VAL A 585 -7.09 22.07 7.52
C VAL A 585 -7.26 21.34 8.84
N TYR A 586 -6.78 20.10 8.91
CA TYR A 586 -6.84 19.25 10.09
C TYR A 586 -5.52 19.29 10.85
N ALA A 587 -5.61 19.74 12.12
CA ALA A 587 -4.44 19.89 12.97
C ALA A 587 -3.83 18.55 13.38
N GLY A 588 -2.51 18.42 13.20
CA GLY A 588 -1.73 17.23 13.55
C GLY A 588 -1.97 16.01 12.65
N GLU A 589 -2.68 16.16 11.51
CA GLU A 589 -2.83 15.11 10.51
C GLU A 589 -1.73 15.20 9.45
N GLY A 590 -1.26 14.02 9.02
CA GLY A 590 -0.24 13.86 7.99
C GLY A 590 -0.83 13.65 6.60
N HIS A 591 -0.08 12.89 5.75
CA HIS A 591 -0.51 12.48 4.42
C HIS A 591 -1.53 11.33 4.51
N GLY A 592 -2.77 11.67 4.76
CA GLY A 592 -3.86 10.79 5.19
C GLY A 592 -4.36 11.18 6.58
N PHE A 593 -5.62 10.83 6.89
CA PHE A 593 -6.25 11.20 8.15
C PHE A 593 -6.44 9.96 9.02
N ALA A 594 -6.01 10.03 10.27
CA ALA A 594 -5.96 8.90 11.20
C ALA A 594 -6.81 9.10 12.46
N ARG A 595 -7.04 10.35 12.89
CA ARG A 595 -7.78 10.63 14.13
C ARG A 595 -9.27 10.44 13.94
N GLU A 596 -9.95 9.88 14.96
CA GLU A 596 -11.40 9.61 14.91
C GLU A 596 -12.19 10.88 14.56
N GLU A 597 -11.92 11.98 15.25
CA GLU A 597 -12.59 13.26 15.02
C GLU A 597 -12.39 13.81 13.61
N THR A 598 -11.20 13.67 13.05
CA THR A 598 -10.89 14.10 11.69
C THR A 598 -11.63 13.26 10.65
N ILE A 599 -11.63 11.95 10.82
CA ILE A 599 -12.35 11.03 9.92
C ILE A 599 -13.86 11.36 9.94
N LEU A 600 -14.45 11.56 11.11
CA LEU A 600 -15.86 11.90 11.25
C LEU A 600 -16.19 13.22 10.55
N ASP A 601 -15.40 14.27 10.78
CA ASP A 601 -15.61 15.59 10.16
C ASP A 601 -15.40 15.53 8.64
N MET A 602 -14.37 14.83 8.16
CA MET A 602 -14.12 14.64 6.72
C MET A 602 -15.35 14.04 6.02
N TYR A 603 -15.93 12.97 6.55
CA TYR A 603 -17.11 12.35 5.97
C TYR A 603 -18.33 13.28 6.02
N ALA A 604 -18.58 13.92 7.15
CA ALA A 604 -19.69 14.84 7.33
C ALA A 604 -19.61 16.05 6.38
N ARG A 605 -18.44 16.68 6.26
CA ARG A 605 -18.21 17.80 5.34
C ARG A 605 -18.38 17.39 3.89
N THR A 606 -17.79 16.25 3.51
CA THR A 606 -17.90 15.78 2.14
C THR A 606 -19.34 15.45 1.78
N GLU A 607 -20.08 14.76 2.66
CA GLU A 607 -21.50 14.45 2.40
C GLU A 607 -22.34 15.73 2.28
N ALA A 608 -22.16 16.69 3.18
CA ALA A 608 -22.87 17.98 3.14
C ALA A 608 -22.54 18.76 1.85
N PHE A 609 -21.26 18.81 1.47
CA PHE A 609 -20.81 19.48 0.26
C PHE A 609 -21.39 18.84 -1.00
N LEU A 610 -21.31 17.53 -1.13
CA LEU A 610 -21.85 16.78 -2.28
C LEU A 610 -23.38 16.85 -2.34
N ARG A 611 -24.08 16.82 -1.21
CA ARG A 611 -25.52 17.05 -1.17
C ARG A 611 -25.88 18.40 -1.75
N LYS A 612 -25.26 19.48 -1.25
CA LYS A 612 -25.50 20.85 -1.68
C LYS A 612 -25.30 21.07 -3.19
N TRP A 613 -24.20 20.53 -3.73
CA TRP A 613 -23.74 20.89 -5.08
C TRP A 613 -24.08 19.84 -6.16
N VAL A 614 -24.50 18.64 -5.77
CA VAL A 614 -24.79 17.55 -6.72
C VAL A 614 -26.22 17.03 -6.61
N LEU A 615 -26.76 16.89 -5.38
CA LEU A 615 -28.10 16.34 -5.19
C LEU A 615 -29.19 17.42 -5.22
N ASP A 616 -28.97 18.53 -4.53
CA ASP A 616 -29.97 19.59 -4.32
C ASP A 616 -29.84 20.72 -5.35
N ALA A 617 -28.79 20.70 -6.22
CA ALA A 617 -28.51 21.68 -7.26
C ALA A 617 -29.37 21.49 -8.52
#